data_b436458b3298a6c6ca1ddff119f8f3c1
#
_entry.id   b436458b3298a6c6ca1ddff119f8f3c1
#
_cell.length_a   1.000
_cell.length_b   1.000
_cell.length_c   1.000
_cell.angle_alpha   90.00
_cell.angle_beta   90.00
_cell.angle_gamma   90.00
#
_symmetry.space_group_name_H-M   'P 1'
#
loop_
_entity.id
_entity.type
_entity.pdbx_description
1 polymer ?
#
loop_
_entity_poly.entity_id
_entity_poly.type
_entity_poly.pdbx_seq_one_letter_code
_entity_poly.pdbx_strand_id
1 'polypeptide(L)'
;MKKTSTVLLGALPLASLLAACGSDAQSGDTTVVASFYPYAFVAEQVGGTHVEVSNLTSPGVEPHDVELKPKQVGAVQAADLVVFQRGFQSAVDDAVDQADLPGDDVVDVAKIVRLEESHLEDSHEHEAEGDPHTWLDPRTMITVAHEVEQRLAETDPDHASDFAANAQQLERELTRLDTAFADGLKTCRTRTIVTSHAAFHYLAERYRLKQVPIAGIDPTNEPTPAQMADISSMVKRDGITTIFTEELVSPAIGETVARETGATTATLDPIEGLGDNGGDETYLTLMRRNLDAIRTANGCS
;
A
#
# COMPACT_ATOMS: atom_id res chain seq x y z
N MET A 1 -96.73 21.28 -28.10
CA MET A 1 -95.87 20.12 -27.85
C MET A 1 -94.48 20.69 -27.72
N LYS A 2 -93.95 20.86 -26.48
CA LYS A 2 -92.60 21.32 -26.18
C LYS A 2 -91.89 20.23 -25.47
N LYS A 3 -90.79 19.69 -26.06
CA LYS A 3 -89.93 18.67 -25.46
C LYS A 3 -88.80 19.39 -24.71
N THR A 4 -88.78 19.21 -23.40
CA THR A 4 -87.70 19.65 -22.53
C THR A 4 -86.66 18.57 -22.48
N SER A 5 -85.44 18.89 -22.85
CA SER A 5 -84.24 18.03 -22.72
C SER A 5 -83.51 18.36 -21.43
N THR A 6 -83.41 17.42 -20.53
CA THR A 6 -82.66 17.51 -19.28
C THR A 6 -81.19 17.14 -19.56
N VAL A 7 -80.27 18.06 -19.27
CA VAL A 7 -78.81 17.85 -19.34
C VAL A 7 -78.33 17.38 -17.98
N LEU A 8 -77.81 16.14 -17.91
CA LEU A 8 -77.12 15.61 -16.72
C LEU A 8 -75.63 16.05 -16.79
N LEU A 9 -75.22 16.88 -15.81
CA LEU A 9 -73.84 17.20 -15.58
C LEU A 9 -73.19 16.05 -14.76
N GLY A 10 -72.32 15.26 -15.39
CA GLY A 10 -71.50 14.30 -14.74
C GLY A 10 -70.24 14.95 -14.13
N ALA A 11 -70.12 14.86 -12.79
CA ALA A 11 -68.92 15.29 -12.11
C ALA A 11 -67.87 14.13 -12.19
N LEU A 12 -66.76 14.37 -12.85
CA LEU A 12 -65.56 13.52 -12.79
C LEU A 12 -64.77 13.84 -11.53
N PRO A 13 -64.37 12.87 -10.73
CA PRO A 13 -63.41 13.08 -9.65
C PRO A 13 -62.01 13.19 -10.27
N LEU A 14 -61.33 14.30 -10.01
CA LEU A 14 -59.95 14.58 -10.33
C LEU A 14 -59.08 13.77 -9.35
N ALA A 15 -58.62 12.57 -9.77
CA ALA A 15 -57.65 11.79 -9.03
C ALA A 15 -56.25 12.46 -9.19
N SER A 16 -55.81 13.14 -8.11
CA SER A 16 -54.46 13.68 -8.00
C SER A 16 -53.46 12.53 -7.89
N LEU A 17 -52.77 12.19 -8.98
CA LEU A 17 -51.53 11.39 -8.92
C LEU A 17 -50.48 12.26 -8.27
N LEU A 18 -50.17 12.00 -6.99
CA LEU A 18 -48.89 12.37 -6.40
C LEU A 18 -47.81 11.50 -7.08
N ALA A 19 -47.13 12.05 -8.06
CA ALA A 19 -45.87 11.53 -8.52
C ALA A 19 -44.87 11.75 -7.37
N ALA A 20 -44.60 10.70 -6.58
CA ALA A 20 -43.42 10.64 -5.76
C ALA A 20 -42.21 10.65 -6.74
N CYS A 21 -41.62 11.83 -6.88
CA CYS A 21 -40.22 11.89 -7.38
C CYS A 21 -39.36 11.23 -6.32
N GLY A 22 -39.15 9.91 -6.45
CA GLY A 22 -37.97 9.29 -5.91
C GLY A 22 -36.81 9.96 -6.62
N SER A 23 -36.10 10.82 -5.93
CA SER A 23 -34.74 11.15 -6.32
C SER A 23 -33.98 9.82 -6.18
N ASP A 24 -33.77 9.12 -7.31
CA ASP A 24 -32.63 8.26 -7.44
C ASP A 24 -31.43 9.21 -7.25
N ALA A 25 -30.95 9.33 -6.02
CA ALA A 25 -29.63 9.77 -5.74
C ALA A 25 -28.76 8.70 -6.43
N GLN A 26 -28.26 9.05 -7.60
CA GLN A 26 -27.17 8.34 -8.22
C GLN A 26 -26.04 8.43 -7.20
N SER A 27 -25.87 7.39 -6.37
CA SER A 27 -24.69 7.24 -5.56
C SER A 27 -23.54 7.12 -6.57
N GLY A 28 -22.82 8.22 -6.76
CA GLY A 28 -21.53 8.15 -7.42
C GLY A 28 -20.66 7.19 -6.60
N ASP A 29 -19.81 6.43 -7.25
CA ASP A 29 -18.88 5.57 -6.54
C ASP A 29 -18.05 6.42 -5.56
N THR A 30 -17.83 5.91 -4.33
CA THR A 30 -17.00 6.58 -3.33
C THR A 30 -15.57 6.72 -3.86
N THR A 31 -15.05 7.94 -3.87
CA THR A 31 -13.71 8.22 -4.41
C THR A 31 -12.65 8.07 -3.34
N VAL A 32 -11.69 7.17 -3.57
CA VAL A 32 -10.57 6.92 -2.66
C VAL A 32 -9.26 7.34 -3.31
N VAL A 33 -8.46 8.11 -2.61
CA VAL A 33 -7.10 8.45 -3.02
C VAL A 33 -6.11 7.72 -2.14
N ALA A 34 -5.26 6.90 -2.74
CA ALA A 34 -4.16 6.23 -2.05
C ALA A 34 -2.81 6.85 -2.44
N SER A 35 -1.91 7.00 -1.49
CA SER A 35 -0.62 7.65 -1.74
C SER A 35 0.28 6.82 -2.65
N PHE A 36 0.28 5.49 -2.49
CA PHE A 36 1.05 4.56 -3.33
C PHE A 36 0.43 3.17 -3.35
N TYR A 37 1.04 2.27 -4.13
CA TYR A 37 0.44 0.99 -4.54
C TYR A 37 -0.08 0.10 -3.39
N PRO A 38 0.64 -0.19 -2.28
CA PRO A 38 0.12 -1.05 -1.22
C PRO A 38 -1.21 -0.59 -0.63
N TYR A 39 -1.38 0.72 -0.48
CA TYR A 39 -2.63 1.29 0.05
C TYR A 39 -3.73 1.35 -1.00
N ALA A 40 -3.37 1.58 -2.28
CA ALA A 40 -4.32 1.44 -3.38
C ALA A 40 -4.85 -0.01 -3.45
N PHE A 41 -3.97 -1.01 -3.34
CA PHE A 41 -4.36 -2.41 -3.29
C PHE A 41 -5.37 -2.69 -2.15
N VAL A 42 -5.12 -2.20 -0.94
CA VAL A 42 -6.07 -2.40 0.18
C VAL A 42 -7.40 -1.72 -0.11
N ALA A 43 -7.39 -0.47 -0.58
CA ALA A 43 -8.60 0.28 -0.90
C ALA A 43 -9.44 -0.42 -1.98
N GLU A 44 -8.80 -0.92 -3.04
CA GLU A 44 -9.45 -1.70 -4.10
C GLU A 44 -10.02 -3.02 -3.60
N GLN A 45 -9.27 -3.76 -2.77
CA GLN A 45 -9.72 -5.04 -2.25
C GLN A 45 -10.88 -4.90 -1.28
N VAL A 46 -10.89 -3.87 -0.43
CA VAL A 46 -11.95 -3.62 0.55
C VAL A 46 -13.15 -2.97 -0.10
N GLY A 47 -12.94 -1.94 -0.91
CA GLY A 47 -14.02 -1.18 -1.55
C GLY A 47 -14.74 -1.96 -2.66
N GLY A 48 -14.02 -2.85 -3.37
CA GLY A 48 -14.57 -3.65 -4.45
C GLY A 48 -15.12 -2.78 -5.59
N THR A 49 -16.36 -3.04 -5.99
CA THR A 49 -17.03 -2.30 -7.08
C THR A 49 -17.73 -1.03 -6.64
N HIS A 50 -17.66 -0.66 -5.36
CA HIS A 50 -18.34 0.50 -4.80
C HIS A 50 -17.43 1.72 -4.62
N VAL A 51 -16.16 1.59 -5.01
CA VAL A 51 -15.17 2.68 -4.91
C VAL A 51 -14.44 2.88 -6.23
N GLU A 52 -14.04 4.14 -6.48
CA GLU A 52 -13.06 4.49 -7.51
C GLU A 52 -11.75 4.87 -6.82
N VAL A 53 -10.71 4.03 -6.99
CA VAL A 53 -9.41 4.25 -6.36
C VAL A 53 -8.45 4.96 -7.31
N SER A 54 -7.85 6.04 -6.83
CA SER A 54 -6.78 6.76 -7.52
C SER A 54 -5.47 6.62 -6.76
N ASN A 55 -4.43 6.08 -7.40
CA ASN A 55 -3.08 6.01 -6.84
C ASN A 55 -2.27 7.25 -7.24
N LEU A 56 -1.70 7.96 -6.25
CA LEU A 56 -0.89 9.17 -6.49
C LEU A 56 0.48 8.84 -7.10
N THR A 57 1.04 7.67 -6.77
CA THR A 57 2.31 7.20 -7.33
C THR A 57 2.03 6.35 -8.57
N SER A 58 2.43 6.83 -9.75
CA SER A 58 2.22 6.10 -11.01
C SER A 58 3.09 4.86 -11.09
N PRO A 59 2.68 3.80 -11.82
CA PRO A 59 3.55 2.65 -12.09
C PRO A 59 4.92 3.06 -12.64
N GLY A 60 5.98 2.36 -12.19
CA GLY A 60 7.36 2.65 -12.58
C GLY A 60 8.01 3.86 -11.89
N VAL A 61 7.27 4.58 -11.04
CA VAL A 61 7.79 5.73 -10.28
C VAL A 61 8.18 5.26 -8.88
N GLU A 62 9.37 5.67 -8.45
CA GLU A 62 9.89 5.48 -7.11
C GLU A 62 9.12 6.42 -6.14
N PRO A 63 8.48 5.90 -5.06
CA PRO A 63 7.57 6.71 -4.26
C PRO A 63 8.22 7.66 -3.26
N HIS A 64 9.48 7.41 -2.80
CA HIS A 64 10.14 8.30 -1.85
C HIS A 64 10.28 9.73 -2.37
N ASP A 65 10.56 9.88 -3.68
CA ASP A 65 10.76 11.17 -4.34
C ASP A 65 9.57 11.61 -5.21
N VAL A 66 8.36 11.12 -4.92
CA VAL A 66 7.18 11.48 -5.72
C VAL A 66 6.88 12.97 -5.64
N GLU A 67 6.68 13.59 -6.82
CA GLU A 67 6.14 14.95 -6.96
C GLU A 67 4.70 14.91 -7.47
N LEU A 68 3.79 15.64 -6.83
CA LEU A 68 2.38 15.66 -7.21
C LEU A 68 2.10 16.72 -8.28
N LYS A 69 1.39 16.30 -9.31
CA LYS A 69 0.84 17.22 -10.34
C LYS A 69 -0.38 17.95 -9.75
N PRO A 70 -0.71 19.17 -10.23
CA PRO A 70 -1.89 19.92 -9.76
C PRO A 70 -3.21 19.12 -9.80
N LYS A 71 -3.36 18.21 -10.75
CA LYS A 71 -4.54 17.32 -10.82
C LYS A 71 -4.58 16.33 -9.66
N GLN A 72 -3.42 15.83 -9.20
CA GLN A 72 -3.32 14.88 -8.08
C GLN A 72 -3.59 15.59 -6.75
N VAL A 73 -3.07 16.81 -6.56
CA VAL A 73 -3.42 17.66 -5.42
C VAL A 73 -4.93 17.94 -5.38
N GLY A 74 -5.53 18.26 -6.53
CA GLY A 74 -6.98 18.45 -6.64
C GLY A 74 -7.76 17.16 -6.35
N ALA A 75 -7.22 15.98 -6.66
CA ALA A 75 -7.84 14.71 -6.33
C ALA A 75 -7.83 14.45 -4.82
N VAL A 76 -6.73 14.76 -4.11
CA VAL A 76 -6.67 14.69 -2.64
C VAL A 76 -7.74 15.58 -2.00
N GLN A 77 -7.90 16.81 -2.50
CA GLN A 77 -8.90 17.76 -1.97
C GLN A 77 -10.37 17.35 -2.21
N ALA A 78 -10.61 16.52 -3.21
CA ALA A 78 -11.96 16.11 -3.62
C ALA A 78 -12.28 14.66 -3.24
N ALA A 79 -11.37 13.96 -2.58
CA ALA A 79 -11.54 12.56 -2.19
C ALA A 79 -12.54 12.43 -1.03
N ASP A 80 -13.35 11.37 -1.07
CA ASP A 80 -14.19 10.96 0.04
C ASP A 80 -13.37 10.22 1.12
N LEU A 81 -12.24 9.61 0.73
CA LEU A 81 -11.28 8.98 1.63
C LEU A 81 -9.86 9.10 1.08
N VAL A 82 -8.91 9.47 1.94
CA VAL A 82 -7.47 9.44 1.63
C VAL A 82 -6.77 8.40 2.49
N VAL A 83 -5.99 7.51 1.86
CA VAL A 83 -5.16 6.50 2.56
C VAL A 83 -3.70 6.78 2.28
N PHE A 84 -2.96 7.15 3.30
CA PHE A 84 -1.55 7.52 3.18
C PHE A 84 -0.78 7.17 4.46
N GLN A 85 0.53 7.33 4.43
CA GLN A 85 1.37 7.23 5.62
C GLN A 85 2.20 8.49 5.76
N ARG A 86 1.96 9.22 6.85
CA ARG A 86 2.73 10.43 7.15
C ARG A 86 4.20 10.11 7.34
N GLY A 87 5.05 11.01 6.83
CA GLY A 87 6.50 10.88 6.92
C GLY A 87 7.14 10.00 5.85
N PHE A 88 6.35 9.43 4.93
CA PHE A 88 6.89 8.65 3.82
C PHE A 88 7.08 9.47 2.54
N GLN A 89 6.06 10.22 2.14
CA GLN A 89 6.02 11.01 0.91
C GLN A 89 5.73 12.48 1.23
N SER A 90 6.74 13.33 1.32
CA SER A 90 6.58 14.73 1.74
C SER A 90 5.58 15.53 0.89
N ALA A 91 5.54 15.29 -0.43
CA ALA A 91 4.58 15.95 -1.31
C ALA A 91 3.12 15.51 -1.04
N VAL A 92 2.91 14.28 -0.57
CA VAL A 92 1.59 13.79 -0.16
C VAL A 92 1.21 14.38 1.20
N ASP A 93 2.14 14.42 2.15
CA ASP A 93 1.93 15.06 3.45
C ASP A 93 1.48 16.51 3.29
N ASP A 94 2.17 17.27 2.45
CA ASP A 94 1.83 18.66 2.13
C ASP A 94 0.45 18.79 1.47
N ALA A 95 0.09 17.86 0.57
CA ALA A 95 -1.19 17.89 -0.11
C ALA A 95 -2.36 17.57 0.85
N VAL A 96 -2.18 16.61 1.76
CA VAL A 96 -3.17 16.25 2.79
C VAL A 96 -3.34 17.40 3.79
N ASP A 97 -2.24 18.03 4.23
CA ASP A 97 -2.30 19.17 5.14
C ASP A 97 -3.00 20.39 4.50
N GLN A 98 -2.78 20.63 3.20
CA GLN A 98 -3.45 21.72 2.46
C GLN A 98 -4.93 21.43 2.17
N ALA A 99 -5.32 20.17 2.07
CA ALA A 99 -6.70 19.77 1.82
C ALA A 99 -7.61 20.03 3.02
N ASP A 100 -7.07 20.04 4.26
CA ASP A 100 -7.78 20.27 5.53
C ASP A 100 -9.04 19.37 5.64
N LEU A 101 -8.89 18.10 5.26
CA LEU A 101 -9.98 17.13 5.26
C LEU A 101 -10.42 16.79 6.70
N PRO A 102 -11.72 16.45 6.90
CA PRO A 102 -12.16 15.88 8.17
C PRO A 102 -11.31 14.65 8.55
N GLY A 103 -11.08 14.47 9.85
CA GLY A 103 -10.25 13.35 10.31
C GLY A 103 -10.80 11.97 9.97
N ASP A 104 -12.13 11.87 9.76
CA ASP A 104 -12.80 10.63 9.38
C ASP A 104 -12.63 10.29 7.89
N ASP A 105 -12.26 11.27 7.06
CA ASP A 105 -11.98 11.10 5.64
C ASP A 105 -10.50 10.78 5.36
N VAL A 106 -9.70 10.53 6.43
CA VAL A 106 -8.26 10.29 6.30
C VAL A 106 -7.83 9.07 7.12
N VAL A 107 -7.23 8.09 6.45
CA VAL A 107 -6.49 6.99 7.08
C VAL A 107 -4.99 7.32 6.99
N ASP A 108 -4.44 7.79 8.09
CA ASP A 108 -3.00 7.97 8.27
C ASP A 108 -2.41 6.73 8.94
N VAL A 109 -1.72 5.90 8.15
CA VAL A 109 -1.19 4.61 8.61
C VAL A 109 -0.20 4.80 9.76
N ALA A 110 0.57 5.89 9.79
CA ALA A 110 1.49 6.18 10.88
C ALA A 110 0.80 6.41 12.23
N LYS A 111 -0.51 6.68 12.25
CA LYS A 111 -1.30 6.81 13.48
C LYS A 111 -1.92 5.50 13.98
N ILE A 112 -2.15 4.54 13.06
CA ILE A 112 -2.81 3.27 13.38
C ILE A 112 -1.83 2.12 13.58
N VAL A 113 -0.58 2.27 13.13
CA VAL A 113 0.50 1.32 13.38
C VAL A 113 1.64 1.99 14.14
N ARG A 114 2.36 1.20 14.93
CA ARG A 114 3.55 1.71 15.59
C ARG A 114 4.71 1.71 14.60
N LEU A 115 5.24 2.89 14.30
CA LEU A 115 6.48 2.99 13.57
C LEU A 115 7.66 2.63 14.50
N GLU A 116 8.59 1.83 14.00
CA GLU A 116 9.79 1.44 14.72
C GLU A 116 10.96 2.33 14.33
N GLU A 117 11.86 2.60 15.28
CA GLU A 117 13.06 3.37 15.00
C GLU A 117 13.97 2.60 14.05
N SER A 118 14.49 3.27 13.03
CA SER A 118 15.52 2.71 12.18
C SER A 118 16.81 2.51 12.98
N HIS A 119 17.28 1.27 13.13
CA HIS A 119 18.53 0.95 13.82
C HIS A 119 19.78 1.15 12.93
N LEU A 120 19.74 2.05 11.96
CA LEU A 120 20.90 2.41 11.16
C LEU A 120 21.82 3.33 12.00
N GLU A 121 22.98 2.83 12.41
CA GLU A 121 23.92 3.50 13.36
C GLU A 121 24.44 4.87 12.87
N ASP A 122 24.19 5.26 11.62
CA ASP A 122 24.71 6.50 11.00
C ASP A 122 23.64 7.52 10.56
N SER A 123 22.37 7.36 10.91
CA SER A 123 21.29 8.28 10.48
C SER A 123 21.18 9.50 11.38
N HIS A 124 22.10 10.44 11.26
CA HIS A 124 22.10 11.70 12.06
C HIS A 124 21.17 12.80 11.54
N GLU A 125 20.42 12.62 10.46
CA GLU A 125 19.72 13.75 9.83
C GLU A 125 18.18 13.70 9.79
N HIS A 126 17.51 12.58 10.13
CA HIS A 126 16.03 12.53 10.20
C HIS A 126 15.54 11.66 11.37
N GLU A 127 15.79 12.12 12.60
CA GLU A 127 15.44 11.41 13.85
C GLU A 127 13.94 11.41 14.20
N ALA A 128 13.02 11.83 13.32
CA ALA A 128 11.68 12.17 13.80
C ALA A 128 10.55 11.18 13.45
N GLU A 129 10.68 10.29 12.48
CA GLU A 129 9.48 9.65 11.94
C GLU A 129 9.50 8.10 11.86
N GLY A 130 10.57 7.42 12.23
CA GLY A 130 10.66 5.95 12.21
C GLY A 130 10.78 5.35 10.78
N ASP A 131 10.88 4.04 10.70
CA ASP A 131 10.92 3.31 9.42
C ASP A 131 9.51 3.27 8.79
N PRO A 132 9.32 3.78 7.56
CA PRO A 132 8.00 3.84 6.94
C PRO A 132 7.52 2.51 6.35
N HIS A 133 8.38 1.52 6.12
CA HIS A 133 8.11 0.31 5.30
C HIS A 133 7.20 -0.73 5.99
N THR A 134 6.16 -0.25 6.66
CA THR A 134 5.23 -1.05 7.48
C THR A 134 4.42 -2.05 6.67
N TRP A 135 4.18 -1.78 5.39
CA TRP A 135 3.37 -2.61 4.49
C TRP A 135 3.99 -3.97 4.17
N LEU A 136 5.28 -4.17 4.46
CA LEU A 136 5.95 -5.46 4.27
C LEU A 136 5.67 -6.46 5.39
N ASP A 137 4.98 -6.07 6.47
CA ASP A 137 4.36 -7.01 7.43
C ASP A 137 2.89 -7.24 7.04
N PRO A 138 2.49 -8.47 6.66
CA PRO A 138 1.10 -8.78 6.34
C PRO A 138 0.10 -8.46 7.46
N ARG A 139 0.53 -8.43 8.72
CA ARG A 139 -0.36 -8.07 9.85
C ARG A 139 -0.64 -6.58 9.91
N THR A 140 0.33 -5.76 9.57
CA THR A 140 0.10 -4.33 9.39
C THR A 140 -0.96 -4.08 8.33
N MET A 141 -0.87 -4.78 7.19
CA MET A 141 -1.86 -4.66 6.12
C MET A 141 -3.26 -5.14 6.53
N ILE A 142 -3.38 -6.09 7.45
CA ILE A 142 -4.68 -6.44 8.06
C ILE A 142 -5.24 -5.25 8.86
N THR A 143 -4.40 -4.59 9.67
CA THR A 143 -4.82 -3.40 10.43
C THR A 143 -5.27 -2.27 9.51
N VAL A 144 -4.53 -2.01 8.43
CA VAL A 144 -4.91 -1.02 7.41
C VAL A 144 -6.23 -1.38 6.74
N ALA A 145 -6.44 -2.67 6.39
CA ALA A 145 -7.66 -3.13 5.75
C ALA A 145 -8.91 -2.91 6.65
N HIS A 146 -8.79 -3.15 7.94
CA HIS A 146 -9.88 -2.90 8.88
C HIS A 146 -10.17 -1.41 9.07
N GLU A 147 -9.14 -0.55 9.12
CA GLU A 147 -9.37 0.90 9.21
C GLU A 147 -10.02 1.44 7.93
N VAL A 148 -9.56 0.99 6.76
CA VAL A 148 -10.18 1.37 5.47
C VAL A 148 -11.64 0.89 5.42
N GLU A 149 -11.93 -0.34 5.87
CA GLU A 149 -13.30 -0.86 5.95
C GLU A 149 -14.18 0.01 6.84
N GLN A 150 -13.71 0.37 8.01
CA GLN A 150 -14.47 1.20 8.94
C GLN A 150 -14.79 2.57 8.31
N ARG A 151 -13.82 3.24 7.68
CA ARG A 151 -14.02 4.55 7.05
C ARG A 151 -14.95 4.47 5.85
N LEU A 152 -14.82 3.46 5.01
CA LEU A 152 -15.74 3.24 3.89
C LEU A 152 -17.16 2.97 4.36
N ALA A 153 -17.35 2.20 5.45
CA ALA A 153 -18.67 1.96 6.02
C ALA A 153 -19.31 3.21 6.66
N GLU A 154 -18.49 4.16 7.15
CA GLU A 154 -18.96 5.46 7.64
C GLU A 154 -19.34 6.39 6.47
N THR A 155 -18.56 6.39 5.39
CA THR A 155 -18.76 7.23 4.19
C THR A 155 -19.94 6.73 3.34
N ASP A 156 -20.06 5.41 3.16
CA ASP A 156 -21.11 4.75 2.37
C ASP A 156 -21.77 3.61 3.17
N PRO A 157 -22.69 3.95 4.10
CA PRO A 157 -23.35 2.96 4.97
C PRO A 157 -24.22 1.94 4.22
N ASP A 158 -24.66 2.27 3.01
CA ASP A 158 -25.52 1.37 2.21
C ASP A 158 -24.74 0.13 1.74
N HIS A 159 -23.42 0.24 1.58
CA HIS A 159 -22.53 -0.85 1.16
C HIS A 159 -21.62 -1.38 2.31
N ALA A 160 -21.85 -0.96 3.55
CA ALA A 160 -21.04 -1.38 4.71
C ALA A 160 -20.88 -2.90 4.87
N SER A 161 -21.94 -3.68 4.54
CA SER A 161 -21.86 -5.15 4.60
C SER A 161 -20.90 -5.76 3.55
N ASP A 162 -20.80 -5.13 2.40
CA ASP A 162 -19.91 -5.59 1.32
C ASP A 162 -18.45 -5.26 1.66
N PHE A 163 -18.19 -4.05 2.18
CA PHE A 163 -16.87 -3.67 2.69
C PHE A 163 -16.41 -4.61 3.80
N ALA A 164 -17.27 -4.94 4.77
CA ALA A 164 -16.94 -5.88 5.83
C ALA A 164 -16.64 -7.30 5.31
N ALA A 165 -17.40 -7.77 4.32
CA ALA A 165 -17.16 -9.08 3.71
C ALA A 165 -15.82 -9.12 2.93
N ASN A 166 -15.52 -8.05 2.21
CA ASN A 166 -14.29 -7.87 1.45
C ASN A 166 -13.06 -7.77 2.37
N ALA A 167 -13.12 -6.95 3.42
CA ALA A 167 -12.06 -6.83 4.42
C ALA A 167 -11.75 -8.16 5.09
N GLN A 168 -12.78 -8.93 5.47
CA GLN A 168 -12.60 -10.28 5.99
C GLN A 168 -11.98 -11.24 4.98
N GLN A 169 -12.28 -11.10 3.69
CA GLN A 169 -11.63 -11.89 2.65
C GLN A 169 -10.14 -11.56 2.56
N LEU A 170 -9.80 -10.28 2.52
CA LEU A 170 -8.41 -9.82 2.48
C LEU A 170 -7.64 -10.25 3.74
N GLU A 171 -8.23 -10.14 4.93
CA GLU A 171 -7.64 -10.62 6.19
C GLU A 171 -7.29 -12.11 6.13
N ARG A 172 -8.19 -12.95 5.57
CA ARG A 172 -7.91 -14.39 5.40
C ARG A 172 -6.72 -14.62 4.47
N GLU A 173 -6.58 -13.85 3.41
CA GLU A 173 -5.50 -13.97 2.44
C GLU A 173 -4.16 -13.51 3.03
N LEU A 174 -4.14 -12.38 3.73
CA LEU A 174 -2.98 -11.87 4.43
C LEU A 174 -2.54 -12.80 5.57
N THR A 175 -3.49 -13.39 6.30
CA THR A 175 -3.18 -14.39 7.34
C THR A 175 -2.56 -15.66 6.75
N ARG A 176 -3.03 -16.12 5.58
CA ARG A 176 -2.38 -17.25 4.87
C ARG A 176 -0.97 -16.89 4.39
N LEU A 177 -0.79 -15.65 3.92
CA LEU A 177 0.52 -15.14 3.53
C LEU A 177 1.48 -15.10 4.72
N ASP A 178 1.05 -14.54 5.86
CA ASP A 178 1.81 -14.52 7.11
C ASP A 178 2.24 -15.92 7.56
N THR A 179 1.30 -16.88 7.51
CA THR A 179 1.57 -18.28 7.84
C THR A 179 2.60 -18.89 6.88
N ALA A 180 2.47 -18.61 5.57
CA ALA A 180 3.41 -19.11 4.55
C ALA A 180 4.84 -18.59 4.80
N PHE A 181 5.00 -17.31 5.14
CA PHE A 181 6.29 -16.74 5.52
C PHE A 181 6.84 -17.39 6.80
N ALA A 182 6.03 -17.51 7.85
CA ALA A 182 6.44 -18.10 9.12
C ALA A 182 6.91 -19.55 8.94
N ASP A 183 6.18 -20.35 8.17
CA ASP A 183 6.53 -21.75 7.91
C ASP A 183 7.71 -21.85 6.93
N GLY A 184 7.68 -21.08 5.84
CA GLY A 184 8.70 -21.12 4.80
C GLY A 184 10.08 -20.64 5.26
N LEU A 185 10.12 -19.77 6.26
CA LEU A 185 11.37 -19.23 6.82
C LEU A 185 11.74 -19.85 8.17
N LYS A 186 11.04 -20.89 8.61
CA LYS A 186 11.28 -21.49 9.93
C LYS A 186 12.67 -22.10 10.06
N THR A 187 13.14 -22.79 9.03
CA THR A 187 14.41 -23.50 9.02
C THR A 187 15.24 -23.06 7.82
N CYS A 188 16.16 -22.13 8.04
CA CYS A 188 17.07 -21.60 7.02
C CYS A 188 18.53 -21.82 7.42
N ARG A 189 19.40 -22.01 6.43
CA ARG A 189 20.85 -22.15 6.64
C ARG A 189 21.47 -20.83 7.12
N THR A 190 21.03 -19.72 6.54
CA THR A 190 21.36 -18.36 7.01
C THR A 190 20.08 -17.56 7.21
N ARG A 191 20.14 -16.56 8.07
CA ARG A 191 19.01 -15.67 8.33
C ARG A 191 19.29 -14.22 7.94
N THR A 192 20.44 -13.98 7.33
CA THR A 192 20.83 -12.66 6.86
C THR A 192 20.36 -12.46 5.40
N ILE A 193 19.75 -11.32 5.16
CA ILE A 193 19.42 -10.81 3.82
C ILE A 193 20.20 -9.51 3.62
N VAL A 194 20.90 -9.38 2.48
CA VAL A 194 21.60 -8.15 2.08
C VAL A 194 20.75 -7.50 1.00
N THR A 195 20.24 -6.30 1.27
CA THR A 195 19.24 -5.61 0.43
C THR A 195 19.78 -4.30 -0.14
N SER A 196 19.21 -3.81 -1.24
CA SER A 196 19.62 -2.55 -1.85
C SER A 196 19.45 -1.38 -0.90
N HIS A 197 18.28 -1.27 -0.25
CA HIS A 197 18.03 -0.27 0.80
C HIS A 197 17.32 -0.88 2.02
N ALA A 198 17.05 -0.07 3.03
CA ALA A 198 16.57 -0.50 4.35
C ALA A 198 15.04 -0.68 4.42
N ALA A 199 14.39 -1.25 3.40
CA ALA A 199 12.94 -1.41 3.37
C ALA A 199 12.39 -2.60 4.17
N PHE A 200 13.21 -3.60 4.47
CA PHE A 200 12.69 -4.91 4.92
C PHE A 200 12.74 -5.12 6.44
N HIS A 201 12.86 -4.05 7.22
CA HIS A 201 12.99 -4.15 8.68
C HIS A 201 11.79 -4.89 9.31
N TYR A 202 10.56 -4.46 9.04
CA TYR A 202 9.35 -5.08 9.61
C TYR A 202 9.20 -6.56 9.20
N LEU A 203 9.45 -6.88 7.92
CA LEU A 203 9.47 -8.26 7.45
C LEU A 203 10.57 -9.07 8.15
N ALA A 204 11.77 -8.52 8.26
CA ALA A 204 12.91 -9.18 8.87
C ALA A 204 12.65 -9.45 10.35
N GLU A 205 12.16 -8.50 11.13
CA GLU A 205 11.83 -8.67 12.53
C GLU A 205 10.75 -9.74 12.72
N ARG A 206 9.65 -9.60 11.97
CA ARG A 206 8.54 -10.53 12.08
C ARG A 206 8.94 -11.98 11.86
N TYR A 207 9.76 -12.27 10.87
CA TYR A 207 10.17 -13.64 10.52
C TYR A 207 11.58 -13.99 11.01
N ARG A 208 12.16 -13.18 11.91
CA ARG A 208 13.48 -13.39 12.55
C ARG A 208 14.60 -13.51 11.53
N LEU A 209 14.58 -12.71 10.49
CA LEU A 209 15.69 -12.46 9.61
C LEU A 209 16.55 -11.31 10.15
N LYS A 210 17.75 -11.15 9.62
CA LYS A 210 18.61 -10.00 9.84
C LYS A 210 18.79 -9.27 8.52
N GLN A 211 18.25 -8.09 8.40
CA GLN A 211 18.53 -7.22 7.26
C GLN A 211 19.90 -6.56 7.42
N VAL A 212 20.66 -6.49 6.32
CA VAL A 212 21.84 -5.66 6.15
C VAL A 212 21.64 -4.85 4.87
N PRO A 213 21.19 -3.61 4.97
CA PRO A 213 20.95 -2.77 3.81
C PRO A 213 22.26 -2.19 3.27
N ILE A 214 22.33 -1.97 1.96
CA ILE A 214 23.46 -1.30 1.31
C ILE A 214 23.27 0.22 1.37
N ALA A 215 22.08 0.72 1.05
CA ALA A 215 21.67 2.12 1.22
C ALA A 215 20.80 2.29 2.47
N GLY A 216 20.54 3.55 2.87
CA GLY A 216 19.67 3.90 3.98
C GLY A 216 18.19 3.59 3.74
N ILE A 217 17.30 4.28 4.46
CA ILE A 217 15.83 4.18 4.28
C ILE A 217 15.42 4.70 2.90
N ASP A 218 16.02 5.77 2.44
CA ASP A 218 15.83 6.31 1.11
C ASP A 218 16.84 5.66 0.14
N PRO A 219 16.38 4.96 -0.91
CA PRO A 219 17.24 4.27 -1.87
C PRO A 219 18.05 5.22 -2.75
N THR A 220 17.69 6.50 -2.82
CA THR A 220 18.40 7.50 -3.64
C THR A 220 19.70 7.97 -2.99
N ASN A 221 19.87 7.77 -1.68
CA ASN A 221 21.09 8.09 -0.95
C ASN A 221 22.17 7.03 -1.20
N GLU A 222 23.20 7.41 -1.96
CA GLU A 222 24.30 6.49 -2.28
C GLU A 222 25.16 6.16 -1.03
N PRO A 223 25.50 4.88 -0.80
CA PRO A 223 26.40 4.48 0.28
C PRO A 223 27.83 5.00 0.04
N THR A 224 28.53 5.32 1.11
CA THR A 224 29.93 5.73 1.05
C THR A 224 30.83 4.55 0.62
N PRO A 225 32.02 4.81 0.04
CA PRO A 225 32.98 3.75 -0.28
C PRO A 225 33.39 2.91 0.94
N ALA A 226 33.40 3.48 2.15
CA ALA A 226 33.70 2.76 3.38
C ALA A 226 32.59 1.76 3.73
N GLN A 227 31.32 2.18 3.68
CA GLN A 227 30.18 1.30 3.89
C GLN A 227 30.16 0.15 2.88
N MET A 228 30.42 0.43 1.60
CA MET A 228 30.53 -0.60 0.55
C MET A 228 31.62 -1.65 0.86
N ALA A 229 32.79 -1.20 1.34
CA ALA A 229 33.88 -2.07 1.71
C ALA A 229 33.55 -2.94 2.94
N ASP A 230 32.86 -2.38 3.94
CA ASP A 230 32.45 -3.08 5.14
C ASP A 230 31.39 -4.15 4.82
N ILE A 231 30.40 -3.82 3.99
CA ILE A 231 29.38 -4.75 3.50
C ILE A 231 30.04 -5.88 2.69
N SER A 232 30.93 -5.56 1.74
CA SER A 232 31.65 -6.57 0.94
C SER A 232 32.47 -7.50 1.83
N SER A 233 33.09 -6.97 2.87
CA SER A 233 33.85 -7.75 3.86
C SER A 233 32.95 -8.67 4.71
N MET A 234 31.80 -8.17 5.11
CA MET A 234 30.79 -8.94 5.85
C MET A 234 30.21 -10.07 4.99
N VAL A 235 29.81 -9.78 3.75
CA VAL A 235 29.29 -10.78 2.79
C VAL A 235 30.28 -11.96 2.61
N LYS A 236 31.58 -11.65 2.42
CA LYS A 236 32.62 -12.70 2.31
C LYS A 236 32.80 -13.48 3.60
N ARG A 237 32.89 -12.80 4.76
CA ARG A 237 33.14 -13.43 6.06
C ARG A 237 31.98 -14.34 6.45
N ASP A 238 30.73 -13.91 6.23
CA ASP A 238 29.53 -14.61 6.67
C ASP A 238 29.02 -15.61 5.61
N GLY A 239 29.69 -15.71 4.46
CA GLY A 239 29.37 -16.65 3.38
C GLY A 239 28.01 -16.38 2.72
N ILE A 240 27.62 -15.13 2.63
CA ILE A 240 26.39 -14.70 1.94
C ILE A 240 26.55 -14.92 0.46
N THR A 241 25.60 -15.61 -0.15
CA THR A 241 25.67 -15.98 -1.57
C THR A 241 24.78 -15.15 -2.48
N THR A 242 23.90 -14.33 -1.91
CA THR A 242 22.91 -13.55 -2.67
C THR A 242 22.83 -12.13 -2.12
N ILE A 243 22.90 -11.15 -3.03
CA ILE A 243 22.61 -9.74 -2.81
C ILE A 243 21.26 -9.45 -3.47
N PHE A 244 20.33 -8.90 -2.70
CA PHE A 244 19.02 -8.57 -3.24
C PHE A 244 19.02 -7.18 -3.87
N THR A 245 18.53 -7.11 -5.09
CA THR A 245 18.25 -5.89 -5.86
C THR A 245 16.75 -5.69 -6.02
N GLU A 246 16.32 -4.53 -6.46
CA GLU A 246 14.94 -4.10 -6.57
C GLU A 246 14.58 -3.78 -8.02
N GLU A 247 13.29 -3.56 -8.31
CA GLU A 247 12.82 -3.30 -9.67
C GLU A 247 12.77 -1.80 -10.01
N LEU A 248 12.41 -0.93 -9.04
CA LEU A 248 12.22 0.50 -9.29
C LEU A 248 13.49 1.34 -9.18
N VAL A 249 14.56 0.80 -8.58
CA VAL A 249 15.84 1.49 -8.44
C VAL A 249 16.96 0.79 -9.22
N SER A 250 18.04 1.52 -9.51
CA SER A 250 19.18 0.97 -10.23
C SER A 250 19.83 -0.19 -9.49
N PRO A 251 20.00 -1.38 -10.08
CA PRO A 251 20.67 -2.51 -9.44
C PRO A 251 22.19 -2.35 -9.33
N ALA A 252 22.78 -1.28 -9.87
CA ALA A 252 24.23 -1.13 -10.08
C ALA A 252 25.06 -1.27 -8.79
N ILE A 253 24.55 -0.77 -7.67
CA ILE A 253 25.23 -0.84 -6.36
C ILE A 253 25.24 -2.29 -5.86
N GLY A 254 24.09 -2.96 -5.85
CA GLY A 254 23.97 -4.37 -5.46
C GLY A 254 24.81 -5.29 -6.36
N GLU A 255 24.80 -5.06 -7.68
CA GLU A 255 25.64 -5.79 -8.64
C GLU A 255 27.14 -5.58 -8.39
N THR A 256 27.53 -4.39 -7.92
CA THR A 256 28.93 -4.12 -7.59
C THR A 256 29.36 -4.93 -6.38
N VAL A 257 28.57 -4.95 -5.30
CA VAL A 257 28.83 -5.79 -4.12
C VAL A 257 28.88 -7.28 -4.52
N ALA A 258 27.90 -7.74 -5.32
CA ALA A 258 27.86 -9.12 -5.79
C ALA A 258 29.13 -9.50 -6.57
N ARG A 259 29.55 -8.67 -7.52
CA ARG A 259 30.77 -8.88 -8.32
C ARG A 259 32.04 -8.92 -7.48
N GLU A 260 32.17 -8.04 -6.48
CA GLU A 260 33.34 -7.98 -5.60
C GLU A 260 33.44 -9.16 -4.63
N THR A 261 32.28 -9.71 -4.25
CA THR A 261 32.20 -10.76 -3.26
C THR A 261 32.10 -12.17 -3.85
N GLY A 262 31.76 -12.29 -5.12
CA GLY A 262 31.44 -13.54 -5.79
C GLY A 262 30.02 -14.05 -5.50
N ALA A 263 29.16 -13.23 -4.89
CA ALA A 263 27.73 -13.49 -4.72
C ALA A 263 26.98 -13.33 -6.05
N THR A 264 25.76 -13.82 -6.10
CA THR A 264 24.80 -13.57 -7.19
C THR A 264 23.79 -12.52 -6.78
N THR A 265 23.09 -11.90 -7.74
CA THR A 265 21.95 -11.05 -7.46
C THR A 265 20.63 -11.81 -7.60
N ALA A 266 19.62 -11.40 -6.83
CA ALA A 266 18.23 -11.81 -6.97
C ALA A 266 17.32 -10.63 -6.65
N THR A 267 16.11 -10.61 -7.18
CA THR A 267 15.14 -9.55 -6.87
C THR A 267 14.46 -9.85 -5.54
N LEU A 268 14.40 -8.83 -4.67
CA LEU A 268 13.53 -8.76 -3.50
C LEU A 268 12.82 -7.41 -3.57
N ASP A 269 11.52 -7.46 -3.82
CA ASP A 269 10.73 -6.29 -4.16
C ASP A 269 10.15 -5.64 -2.89
N PRO A 270 10.44 -4.38 -2.57
CA PRO A 270 9.84 -3.67 -1.45
C PRO A 270 8.35 -3.34 -1.68
N ILE A 271 7.82 -3.62 -2.87
CA ILE A 271 6.40 -3.45 -3.25
C ILE A 271 5.94 -1.99 -3.09
N GLU A 272 6.81 -1.06 -3.39
CA GLU A 272 6.52 0.37 -3.33
C GLU A 272 5.70 0.86 -4.53
N GLY A 273 5.70 0.09 -5.60
CA GLY A 273 4.93 0.33 -6.82
C GLY A 273 4.91 -0.91 -7.71
N LEU A 274 4.10 -0.85 -8.75
CA LEU A 274 4.18 -1.83 -9.83
C LEU A 274 5.17 -1.34 -10.88
N GLY A 275 5.97 -2.25 -11.45
CA GLY A 275 6.82 -1.93 -12.59
C GLY A 275 6.00 -1.45 -13.81
N ASP A 276 6.66 -0.84 -14.80
CA ASP A 276 6.02 -0.29 -16.01
C ASP A 276 5.12 -1.28 -16.77
N ASN A 277 5.40 -2.57 -16.65
CA ASN A 277 4.65 -3.63 -17.31
C ASN A 277 3.58 -4.27 -16.40
N GLY A 278 3.35 -3.74 -15.22
CA GLY A 278 2.41 -4.06 -14.12
C GLY A 278 1.66 -5.40 -14.18
N GLY A 279 1.28 -5.86 -15.31
CA GLY A 279 0.66 -7.16 -15.55
C GLY A 279 -0.49 -7.48 -14.58
N ASP A 280 -0.71 -8.77 -14.34
CA ASP A 280 -1.68 -9.27 -13.36
C ASP A 280 -1.05 -9.43 -11.95
N GLU A 281 0.07 -8.75 -11.66
CA GLU A 281 0.74 -8.83 -10.36
C GLU A 281 -0.04 -8.10 -9.28
N THR A 282 -0.14 -8.71 -8.11
CA THR A 282 -0.80 -8.14 -6.94
C THR A 282 0.16 -8.13 -5.76
N TYR A 283 -0.12 -7.31 -4.75
CA TYR A 283 0.63 -7.33 -3.49
C TYR A 283 0.86 -8.77 -2.97
N LEU A 284 -0.18 -9.61 -3.01
CA LEU A 284 -0.09 -10.98 -2.54
C LEU A 284 0.83 -11.85 -3.40
N THR A 285 0.85 -11.65 -4.72
CA THR A 285 1.74 -12.39 -5.63
C THR A 285 3.18 -11.94 -5.50
N LEU A 286 3.42 -10.62 -5.36
CA LEU A 286 4.74 -10.04 -5.13
C LEU A 286 5.32 -10.52 -3.79
N MET A 287 4.56 -10.50 -2.71
CA MET A 287 4.99 -11.04 -1.43
C MET A 287 5.34 -12.52 -1.47
N ARG A 288 4.59 -13.35 -2.21
CA ARG A 288 4.94 -14.77 -2.40
C ARG A 288 6.24 -14.93 -3.19
N ARG A 289 6.46 -14.13 -4.22
CA ARG A 289 7.74 -14.08 -4.97
C ARG A 289 8.90 -13.71 -4.04
N ASN A 290 8.71 -12.73 -3.16
CA ASN A 290 9.68 -12.36 -2.13
C ASN A 290 10.00 -13.54 -1.18
N LEU A 291 8.99 -14.24 -0.71
CA LEU A 291 9.19 -15.43 0.12
C LEU A 291 10.06 -16.49 -0.60
N ASP A 292 9.75 -16.78 -1.86
CA ASP A 292 10.51 -17.78 -2.63
C ASP A 292 11.95 -17.33 -2.89
N ALA A 293 12.17 -16.04 -3.14
CA ALA A 293 13.50 -15.46 -3.31
C ALA A 293 14.32 -15.62 -2.01
N ILE A 294 13.76 -15.24 -0.85
CA ILE A 294 14.42 -15.38 0.45
C ILE A 294 14.70 -16.86 0.77
N ARG A 295 13.74 -17.74 0.56
CA ARG A 295 13.91 -19.18 0.80
C ARG A 295 15.06 -19.75 -0.02
N THR A 296 15.13 -19.39 -1.29
CA THR A 296 16.19 -19.85 -2.21
C THR A 296 17.56 -19.34 -1.76
N ALA A 297 17.68 -18.04 -1.51
CA ALA A 297 18.92 -17.40 -1.12
C ALA A 297 19.44 -17.91 0.24
N ASN A 298 18.54 -18.07 1.21
CA ASN A 298 18.89 -18.43 2.57
C ASN A 298 18.93 -19.96 2.81
N GLY A 299 18.62 -20.77 1.79
CA GLY A 299 18.61 -22.24 1.88
C GLY A 299 17.60 -22.74 2.91
N CYS A 300 16.36 -22.22 2.86
CA CYS A 300 15.27 -22.63 3.75
C CYS A 300 14.59 -23.93 3.26
N SER A 301 14.19 -24.80 4.19
CA SER A 301 13.57 -26.10 3.91
C SER A 301 12.19 -26.23 4.58
#